data_7544cb036511c5313b457d3dfca2ef4f
#
_entry.id   7544cb036511c5313b457d3dfca2ef4f
#
_cell.length_a   1.000
_cell.length_b   1.000
_cell.length_c   1.000
_cell.angle_alpha   90.00
_cell.angle_beta   90.00
_cell.angle_gamma   90.00
#
_symmetry.space_group_name_H-M   'P 1'
#
loop_
_entity.id
_entity.type
_entity.pdbx_description
1 polymer ?
#
loop_
_entity_poly.entity_id
_entity_poly.type
_entity_poly.pdbx_seq_one_letter_code
_entity_poly.pdbx_strand_id
1 'polypeptide(L)'
;MPINRRTFLHAAGLGAAAAALTGCGGTQTTSPPRPFETAGPVHPSIDFPPLARKLSGSLITPDQPGYQLARRSFNPLFDNRTPAAIAQCRRIEDVQACVSAAAAAGAPIAARSGGHSYAGYSTPDSALIVDLSAMSSVEVNAGGTAVIGGGARLIDVYTALAGAGRCLPAGSCPSVGIAGLTLGGGIGVLSRKYGLTCDQLLSVTVVTADGTARTVSASAEPDLFWALRGGGGGNFGIVTSFTFATVPAPQLTVFQLDFPVGSAPDVLGGWQQWISNMPDELWSKCNIIGGSPPSGTVIGCYVGPASGLNPLLTDLNHRIGNRQPTLRTVAEHDCLDGMRYFAGCSAKSAAECHDQASGNQWNREAFVGTSRILTTPLADPAQIVSVLDGRRALVMIDGLRGAVGRIRSADTAFPHRDALATMQIYLGTSPTGRAAAASSMAQIRDQLTGIVGGGAYVNYIDAGMPNWAQAYYGDNLTRLRQVAQRYDPDRLFTFPQAITSV
;
A
#
# COMPACT_ATOMS: atom_id res chain seq x y z
N MET A 1 -0.85 17.53 -17.96
CA MET A 1 -1.24 17.07 -16.61
C MET A 1 -0.79 15.62 -16.48
N PRO A 2 -0.06 15.23 -15.44
CA PRO A 2 0.31 13.83 -15.30
C PRO A 2 -0.95 12.98 -15.17
N ILE A 3 -1.04 11.90 -15.95
CA ILE A 3 -2.09 10.89 -15.77
C ILE A 3 -1.77 10.16 -14.47
N ASN A 4 -2.31 10.65 -13.36
CA ASN A 4 -2.35 9.91 -12.12
C ASN A 4 -3.58 8.97 -12.16
N ARG A 5 -3.73 8.11 -11.16
CA ARG A 5 -4.89 7.21 -11.02
C ARG A 5 -6.24 7.92 -11.26
N ARG A 6 -6.33 9.23 -10.97
CA ARG A 6 -7.55 10.05 -11.11
C ARG A 6 -7.90 10.38 -12.54
N THR A 7 -6.95 10.77 -13.37
CA THR A 7 -7.21 11.17 -14.78
C THR A 7 -7.77 9.98 -15.57
N PHE A 8 -7.33 8.76 -15.25
CA PHE A 8 -7.90 7.54 -15.83
C PHE A 8 -9.37 7.32 -15.43
N LEU A 9 -9.73 7.53 -14.16
CA LEU A 9 -11.08 7.30 -13.66
C LEU A 9 -12.08 8.34 -14.17
N HIS A 10 -11.68 9.58 -14.41
CA HIS A 10 -12.55 10.62 -15.00
C HIS A 10 -12.79 10.42 -16.49
N ALA A 11 -11.83 9.94 -17.25
CA ALA A 11 -12.02 9.65 -18.69
C ALA A 11 -12.93 8.43 -18.93
N ALA A 12 -13.05 7.52 -17.97
CA ALA A 12 -13.91 6.34 -18.05
C ALA A 12 -15.37 6.57 -17.60
N GLY A 13 -15.67 7.73 -17.00
CA GLY A 13 -16.98 8.05 -16.39
C GLY A 13 -18.01 8.70 -17.31
N LEU A 14 -17.69 9.07 -18.55
CA LEU A 14 -18.60 9.75 -19.48
C LEU A 14 -19.11 8.79 -20.57
N GLY A 15 -20.07 7.93 -20.21
CA GLY A 15 -20.73 7.10 -21.20
C GLY A 15 -21.69 6.06 -20.62
N ALA A 16 -22.75 6.49 -19.97
CA ALA A 16 -24.00 5.72 -19.88
C ALA A 16 -25.13 6.61 -19.35
N ALA A 17 -25.86 7.22 -20.26
CA ALA A 17 -27.15 7.82 -20.00
C ALA A 17 -28.26 7.01 -20.70
N ALA A 18 -29.28 6.69 -19.92
CA ALA A 18 -30.67 6.46 -20.30
C ALA A 18 -31.09 5.17 -21.01
N ALA A 19 -31.88 4.38 -20.30
CA ALA A 19 -33.19 3.92 -20.76
C ALA A 19 -34.04 3.54 -19.56
N ALA A 20 -35.00 4.40 -19.23
CA ALA A 20 -36.12 4.07 -18.36
C ALA A 20 -37.20 3.40 -19.17
N LEU A 21 -37.73 2.28 -18.71
CA LEU A 21 -39.05 1.75 -19.12
C LEU A 21 -39.84 1.38 -17.88
N THR A 22 -40.94 2.08 -17.75
CA THR A 22 -42.02 1.91 -16.82
C THR A 22 -42.78 0.59 -17.02
N GLY A 23 -43.09 -0.10 -15.95
CA GLY A 23 -44.05 -1.23 -15.94
C GLY A 23 -44.65 -1.38 -14.56
N CYS A 24 -45.92 -0.91 -14.38
CA CYS A 24 -46.75 -1.16 -13.21
C CYS A 24 -47.26 -2.61 -13.18
N GLY A 25 -47.18 -3.24 -12.04
CA GLY A 25 -47.88 -4.53 -11.79
C GLY A 25 -47.82 -4.85 -10.31
N GLY A 26 -48.89 -4.48 -9.57
CA GLY A 26 -48.99 -4.81 -8.17
C GLY A 26 -49.43 -6.25 -7.95
N THR A 27 -48.73 -6.95 -7.07
CA THR A 27 -49.25 -8.15 -6.38
C THR A 27 -48.78 -8.10 -4.93
N GLN A 28 -49.74 -8.03 -4.01
CA GLN A 28 -49.53 -8.21 -2.58
C GLN A 28 -49.05 -9.62 -2.33
N THR A 29 -47.86 -9.77 -1.83
CA THR A 29 -47.37 -11.01 -1.24
C THR A 29 -47.16 -10.81 0.26
N THR A 30 -47.91 -11.57 1.04
CA THR A 30 -47.75 -11.72 2.49
C THR A 30 -46.33 -12.18 2.81
N SER A 31 -45.65 -11.42 3.67
CA SER A 31 -44.34 -11.78 4.18
C SER A 31 -44.38 -13.09 4.98
N PRO A 32 -43.49 -14.04 4.73
CA PRO A 32 -43.31 -15.19 5.61
C PRO A 32 -42.73 -14.74 6.96
N PRO A 33 -43.00 -15.47 8.06
CA PRO A 33 -42.44 -15.15 9.37
C PRO A 33 -40.92 -15.17 9.33
N ARG A 34 -40.27 -14.16 9.93
CA ARG A 34 -38.83 -14.10 10.08
C ARG A 34 -38.33 -15.38 10.75
N PRO A 35 -37.29 -16.05 10.20
CA PRO A 35 -36.58 -17.09 10.93
C PRO A 35 -36.02 -16.47 12.21
N PHE A 36 -36.09 -17.20 13.30
CA PHE A 36 -35.36 -16.85 14.54
C PHE A 36 -33.90 -16.59 14.18
N GLU A 37 -33.44 -15.35 14.37
CA GLU A 37 -32.04 -15.03 14.38
C GLU A 37 -31.38 -15.88 15.47
N THR A 38 -30.70 -16.93 15.10
CA THR A 38 -29.78 -17.59 16.01
C THR A 38 -28.74 -16.54 16.34
N ALA A 39 -28.67 -16.13 17.61
CA ALA A 39 -27.62 -15.25 18.12
C ALA A 39 -26.27 -15.79 17.60
N GLY A 40 -25.59 -15.02 16.77
CA GLY A 40 -24.25 -15.35 16.34
C GLY A 40 -23.31 -15.54 17.55
N PRO A 41 -22.20 -16.22 17.41
CA PRO A 41 -21.29 -16.46 18.52
C PRO A 41 -21.03 -15.13 19.24
N VAL A 42 -21.32 -15.10 20.53
CA VAL A 42 -21.03 -13.95 21.40
C VAL A 42 -19.52 -13.84 21.47
N HIS A 43 -18.92 -12.97 20.66
CA HIS A 43 -17.51 -12.66 20.79
C HIS A 43 -17.29 -12.01 22.16
N PRO A 44 -16.26 -12.44 22.92
CA PRO A 44 -15.91 -11.82 24.19
C PRO A 44 -15.74 -10.31 23.98
N SER A 45 -16.42 -9.51 24.78
CA SER A 45 -16.42 -8.05 24.63
C SER A 45 -15.44 -7.41 25.60
N ILE A 46 -14.64 -6.45 25.12
CA ILE A 46 -13.81 -5.61 25.97
C ILE A 46 -14.71 -4.73 26.85
N ASP A 47 -14.38 -4.62 28.15
CA ASP A 47 -14.97 -3.60 29.02
C ASP A 47 -14.38 -2.23 28.68
N PHE A 48 -15.10 -1.45 27.88
CA PHE A 48 -14.64 -0.18 27.36
C PHE A 48 -14.50 0.96 28.40
N PRO A 49 -15.38 1.12 29.40
CA PRO A 49 -15.23 2.17 30.42
C PRO A 49 -13.90 2.16 31.19
N PRO A 50 -13.38 1.02 31.68
CA PRO A 50 -12.05 0.95 32.27
C PRO A 50 -10.93 1.25 31.28
N LEU A 51 -11.03 0.77 30.03
CA LEU A 51 -10.06 1.06 28.99
C LEU A 51 -10.05 2.56 28.69
N ALA A 52 -11.18 3.20 28.48
CA ALA A 52 -11.29 4.63 28.18
C ALA A 52 -10.61 5.51 29.24
N ARG A 53 -10.72 5.13 30.53
CA ARG A 53 -10.04 5.86 31.62
C ARG A 53 -8.51 5.75 31.62
N LYS A 54 -7.95 4.72 30.98
CA LYS A 54 -6.49 4.51 30.88
C LYS A 54 -5.88 5.25 29.70
N LEU A 55 -6.66 5.58 28.68
CA LEU A 55 -6.15 6.23 27.48
C LEU A 55 -5.91 7.73 27.70
N SER A 56 -4.78 8.23 27.23
CA SER A 56 -4.52 9.66 27.08
C SER A 56 -5.23 10.26 25.85
N GLY A 57 -5.56 9.42 24.89
CA GLY A 57 -6.37 9.73 23.74
C GLY A 57 -7.86 9.50 23.99
N SER A 58 -8.62 9.23 22.94
CA SER A 58 -10.07 8.97 23.02
C SER A 58 -10.41 7.55 22.60
N LEU A 59 -11.46 6.99 23.21
CA LEU A 59 -12.08 5.74 22.78
C LEU A 59 -13.46 6.07 22.20
N ILE A 60 -13.68 5.77 20.93
CA ILE A 60 -14.89 6.10 20.19
C ILE A 60 -15.68 4.80 19.95
N THR A 61 -16.86 4.68 20.59
CA THR A 61 -17.77 3.55 20.47
C THR A 61 -18.92 3.85 19.48
N PRO A 62 -19.67 2.84 18.99
CA PRO A 62 -20.70 3.02 17.95
C PRO A 62 -21.81 4.03 18.29
N ASP A 63 -22.10 4.22 19.58
CA ASP A 63 -23.10 5.14 20.09
C ASP A 63 -22.62 6.61 20.18
N GLN A 64 -21.32 6.85 19.99
CA GLN A 64 -20.75 8.19 20.16
C GLN A 64 -20.73 9.02 18.87
N PRO A 65 -20.90 10.35 18.97
CA PRO A 65 -20.66 11.26 17.86
C PRO A 65 -19.26 11.09 17.29
N GLY A 66 -19.12 11.10 15.95
CA GLY A 66 -17.83 10.94 15.30
C GLY A 66 -17.46 9.50 14.94
N TYR A 67 -18.13 8.47 15.48
CA TYR A 67 -17.86 7.07 15.13
C TYR A 67 -17.92 6.82 13.63
N GLN A 68 -18.93 7.36 12.94
CA GLN A 68 -19.09 7.19 11.48
C GLN A 68 -17.92 7.76 10.68
N LEU A 69 -17.26 8.79 11.18
CA LEU A 69 -16.04 9.33 10.56
C LEU A 69 -14.82 8.52 10.99
N ALA A 70 -14.68 8.23 12.27
CA ALA A 70 -13.52 7.54 12.82
C ALA A 70 -13.32 6.12 12.28
N ARG A 71 -14.40 5.40 11.94
CA ARG A 71 -14.33 4.03 11.39
C ARG A 71 -13.92 3.95 9.93
N ARG A 72 -13.91 5.06 9.18
CA ARG A 72 -13.57 5.06 7.76
C ARG A 72 -12.10 4.73 7.52
N SER A 73 -11.86 3.93 6.49
CA SER A 73 -10.54 3.68 5.92
C SER A 73 -10.37 4.42 4.59
N PHE A 74 -9.20 4.36 3.95
CA PHE A 74 -8.98 5.01 2.66
C PHE A 74 -9.94 4.51 1.58
N ASN A 75 -10.19 3.20 1.52
CA ASN A 75 -11.04 2.59 0.49
C ASN A 75 -12.51 2.55 0.94
N PRO A 76 -13.44 3.29 0.26
CA PRO A 76 -14.85 3.32 0.59
C PRO A 76 -15.58 1.97 0.53
N LEU A 77 -15.00 0.96 -0.11
CA LEU A 77 -15.57 -0.40 -0.11
C LEU A 77 -15.72 -1.00 1.28
N PHE A 78 -15.07 -0.42 2.28
CA PHE A 78 -15.08 -0.89 3.67
C PHE A 78 -15.84 0.05 4.63
N ASP A 79 -16.56 1.06 4.12
CA ASP A 79 -17.29 2.02 4.96
C ASP A 79 -18.49 1.42 5.70
N ASN A 80 -18.94 0.24 5.31
CA ASN A 80 -20.00 -0.50 6.00
C ASN A 80 -19.48 -1.33 7.19
N ARG A 81 -18.18 -1.42 7.41
CA ARG A 81 -17.62 -2.16 8.55
C ARG A 81 -17.91 -1.48 9.87
N THR A 82 -18.13 -2.30 10.89
CA THR A 82 -18.57 -1.88 12.23
C THR A 82 -17.61 -2.39 13.31
N PRO A 83 -16.42 -1.76 13.47
CA PRO A 83 -15.53 -2.10 14.56
C PRO A 83 -16.22 -1.88 15.93
N ALA A 84 -15.81 -2.66 16.95
CA ALA A 84 -16.37 -2.53 18.29
C ALA A 84 -16.06 -1.19 18.95
N ALA A 85 -14.85 -0.65 18.71
CA ALA A 85 -14.44 0.69 19.11
C ALA A 85 -13.19 1.13 18.35
N ILE A 86 -12.91 2.44 18.35
CA ILE A 86 -11.69 3.02 17.83
C ILE A 86 -10.95 3.74 18.98
N ALA A 87 -9.79 3.23 19.38
CA ALA A 87 -8.90 3.87 20.34
C ALA A 87 -7.90 4.76 19.60
N GLN A 88 -8.06 6.07 19.70
CA GLN A 88 -7.12 7.05 19.16
C GLN A 88 -5.95 7.22 20.12
N CYS A 89 -4.90 6.45 19.92
CA CYS A 89 -3.74 6.40 20.80
C CYS A 89 -2.81 7.59 20.56
N ARG A 90 -2.30 8.20 21.64
CA ARG A 90 -1.36 9.32 21.63
C ARG A 90 0.03 8.95 22.12
N ARG A 91 0.15 7.87 22.86
CA ARG A 91 1.40 7.39 23.44
C ARG A 91 1.43 5.86 23.53
N ILE A 92 2.59 5.32 23.80
CA ILE A 92 2.80 3.87 23.80
C ILE A 92 1.98 3.16 24.87
N GLU A 93 1.75 3.78 26.02
CA GLU A 93 0.96 3.23 27.11
C GLU A 93 -0.51 3.06 26.72
N ASP A 94 -1.05 3.90 25.83
CA ASP A 94 -2.38 3.73 25.26
C ASP A 94 -2.46 2.44 24.43
N VAL A 95 -1.43 2.19 23.61
CA VAL A 95 -1.34 0.97 22.80
C VAL A 95 -1.20 -0.26 23.68
N GLN A 96 -0.37 -0.21 24.73
CA GLN A 96 -0.22 -1.28 25.71
C GLN A 96 -1.55 -1.59 26.43
N ALA A 97 -2.30 -0.55 26.82
CA ALA A 97 -3.61 -0.71 27.44
C ALA A 97 -4.63 -1.38 26.50
N CYS A 98 -4.62 -1.01 25.21
CA CYS A 98 -5.48 -1.63 24.21
C CYS A 98 -5.13 -3.11 23.97
N VAL A 99 -3.84 -3.43 23.80
CA VAL A 99 -3.36 -4.80 23.61
C VAL A 99 -3.71 -5.66 24.81
N SER A 100 -3.43 -5.18 26.05
CA SER A 100 -3.75 -5.89 27.28
C SER A 100 -5.25 -6.13 27.45
N ALA A 101 -6.09 -5.14 27.12
CA ALA A 101 -7.54 -5.27 27.20
C ALA A 101 -8.09 -6.27 26.19
N ALA A 102 -7.57 -6.26 24.96
CA ALA A 102 -7.95 -7.21 23.92
C ALA A 102 -7.53 -8.64 24.27
N ALA A 103 -6.29 -8.83 24.74
CA ALA A 103 -5.75 -10.11 25.17
C ALA A 103 -6.56 -10.70 26.34
N ALA A 104 -6.82 -9.89 27.37
CA ALA A 104 -7.61 -10.33 28.53
C ALA A 104 -9.07 -10.73 28.17
N ALA A 105 -9.65 -10.08 27.17
CA ALA A 105 -10.98 -10.38 26.68
C ALA A 105 -11.03 -11.46 25.58
N GLY A 106 -9.87 -11.89 25.02
CA GLY A 106 -9.84 -12.72 23.81
C GLY A 106 -10.52 -12.04 22.61
N ALA A 107 -10.53 -10.69 22.56
CA ALA A 107 -11.25 -9.90 21.58
C ALA A 107 -10.38 -9.54 20.39
N PRO A 108 -10.95 -9.43 19.16
CA PRO A 108 -10.20 -9.02 17.98
C PRO A 108 -9.62 -7.61 18.13
N ILE A 109 -8.39 -7.42 17.67
CA ILE A 109 -7.69 -6.14 17.68
C ILE A 109 -7.02 -5.90 16.32
N ALA A 110 -6.97 -4.65 15.85
CA ALA A 110 -6.27 -4.30 14.63
C ALA A 110 -5.59 -2.95 14.74
N ALA A 111 -4.37 -2.84 14.23
CA ALA A 111 -3.65 -1.57 14.14
C ALA A 111 -4.06 -0.79 12.90
N ARG A 112 -4.17 0.54 13.02
CA ARG A 112 -4.42 1.44 11.90
C ARG A 112 -3.46 2.64 11.93
N SER A 113 -2.65 2.76 10.89
CA SER A 113 -1.84 3.94 10.56
C SER A 113 -2.61 4.79 9.53
N GLY A 114 -2.26 4.75 8.25
CA GLY A 114 -2.98 5.47 7.19
C GLY A 114 -4.27 4.82 6.67
N GLY A 115 -4.63 3.61 7.11
CA GLY A 115 -5.88 2.94 6.69
C GLY A 115 -5.94 2.50 5.23
N HIS A 116 -4.80 2.25 4.58
CA HIS A 116 -4.69 1.93 3.15
C HIS A 116 -4.72 0.43 2.80
N SER A 117 -5.04 -0.46 3.74
CA SER A 117 -5.13 -1.90 3.44
C SER A 117 -6.10 -2.17 2.29
N TYR A 118 -5.65 -2.84 1.23
CA TYR A 118 -6.47 -3.18 0.06
C TYR A 118 -7.58 -4.18 0.39
N ALA A 119 -7.37 -5.01 1.41
CA ALA A 119 -8.36 -5.95 1.95
C ALA A 119 -9.16 -5.39 3.14
N GLY A 120 -8.85 -4.15 3.57
CA GLY A 120 -9.52 -3.48 4.69
C GLY A 120 -9.18 -4.07 6.06
N TYR A 121 -8.08 -4.81 6.20
CA TYR A 121 -7.71 -5.49 7.46
C TYR A 121 -7.32 -4.54 8.60
N SER A 122 -7.15 -3.25 8.34
CA SER A 122 -6.94 -2.23 9.38
C SER A 122 -8.23 -1.72 10.04
N THR A 123 -9.41 -2.20 9.60
CA THR A 123 -10.71 -1.82 10.17
C THR A 123 -11.69 -3.00 10.06
N PRO A 124 -11.41 -4.15 10.70
CA PRO A 124 -12.33 -5.29 10.70
C PRO A 124 -13.54 -5.05 11.58
N ASP A 125 -14.63 -5.78 11.28
CA ASP A 125 -15.82 -5.77 12.10
C ASP A 125 -15.56 -6.33 13.50
N SER A 126 -16.26 -5.84 14.49
CA SER A 126 -16.22 -6.28 15.90
C SER A 126 -14.85 -6.18 16.59
N ALA A 127 -13.83 -5.58 15.95
CA ALA A 127 -12.50 -5.42 16.53
C ALA A 127 -12.32 -4.09 17.26
N LEU A 128 -11.41 -4.07 18.24
CA LEU A 128 -10.83 -2.84 18.75
C LEU A 128 -9.80 -2.32 17.76
N ILE A 129 -10.02 -1.14 17.19
CA ILE A 129 -9.06 -0.49 16.30
C ILE A 129 -8.12 0.38 17.13
N VAL A 130 -6.83 0.07 17.08
CA VAL A 130 -5.75 0.90 17.63
C VAL A 130 -5.32 1.88 16.55
N ASP A 131 -5.86 3.09 16.62
CA ASP A 131 -5.59 4.16 15.67
C ASP A 131 -4.38 4.96 16.13
N LEU A 132 -3.33 4.91 15.31
CA LEU A 132 -2.05 5.55 15.59
C LEU A 132 -1.96 6.97 15.00
N SER A 133 -3.00 7.50 14.36
CA SER A 133 -2.96 8.77 13.62
C SER A 133 -2.47 9.96 14.44
N ALA A 134 -2.66 9.94 15.76
CA ALA A 134 -2.15 10.97 16.68
C ALA A 134 -0.68 10.74 17.12
N MET A 135 -0.08 9.58 16.78
CA MET A 135 1.33 9.27 17.02
C MET A 135 2.13 9.53 15.72
N SER A 136 2.14 10.78 15.25
CA SER A 136 2.62 11.16 13.91
C SER A 136 3.84 12.07 13.93
N SER A 137 4.56 12.16 15.05
CA SER A 137 5.78 12.97 15.14
C SER A 137 6.84 12.52 14.13
N VAL A 138 7.60 13.48 13.61
CA VAL A 138 8.79 13.26 12.78
C VAL A 138 9.92 14.11 13.36
N GLU A 139 10.87 13.47 13.99
CA GLU A 139 12.03 14.11 14.63
C GLU A 139 13.28 13.76 13.84
N VAL A 140 13.95 14.79 13.29
CA VAL A 140 15.16 14.62 12.48
C VAL A 140 16.37 15.02 13.32
N ASN A 141 17.29 14.07 13.51
CA ASN A 141 18.49 14.28 14.32
C ASN A 141 19.68 14.78 13.46
N ALA A 142 20.55 15.54 14.08
CA ALA A 142 21.75 16.11 13.42
C ALA A 142 22.67 15.05 12.76
N GLY A 143 22.66 13.80 13.27
CA GLY A 143 23.42 12.67 12.72
C GLY A 143 22.80 12.02 11.46
N GLY A 144 21.72 12.57 10.91
CA GLY A 144 21.08 12.03 9.70
C GLY A 144 20.17 10.84 9.98
N THR A 145 19.71 10.67 11.21
CA THR A 145 18.65 9.71 11.56
C THR A 145 17.32 10.44 11.78
N ALA A 146 16.20 9.74 11.62
CA ALA A 146 14.89 10.28 11.94
C ALA A 146 14.09 9.28 12.77
N VAL A 147 13.44 9.78 13.85
CA VAL A 147 12.46 9.04 14.63
C VAL A 147 11.07 9.43 14.13
N ILE A 148 10.31 8.46 13.68
CA ILE A 148 9.02 8.67 13.03
C ILE A 148 7.94 7.85 13.72
N GLY A 149 6.89 8.52 14.19
CA GLY A 149 5.74 7.87 14.80
C GLY A 149 4.96 6.99 13.82
N GLY A 150 4.44 5.86 14.30
CA GLY A 150 3.76 4.86 13.48
C GLY A 150 2.51 5.35 12.75
N GLY A 151 1.91 6.45 13.20
CA GLY A 151 0.76 7.11 12.58
C GLY A 151 1.10 8.16 11.52
N ALA A 152 2.38 8.51 11.34
CA ALA A 152 2.79 9.53 10.38
C ALA A 152 2.41 9.14 8.94
N ARG A 153 1.95 10.11 8.17
CA ARG A 153 1.64 9.94 6.75
C ARG A 153 2.83 10.37 5.91
N LEU A 154 2.97 9.77 4.72
CA LEU A 154 4.14 9.99 3.87
C LEU A 154 4.36 11.46 3.53
N ILE A 155 3.29 12.24 3.27
CA ILE A 155 3.45 13.67 2.95
C ILE A 155 4.05 14.47 4.11
N ASP A 156 3.71 14.12 5.36
CA ASP A 156 4.28 14.78 6.55
C ASP A 156 5.73 14.37 6.75
N VAL A 157 6.01 13.07 6.56
CA VAL A 157 7.37 12.54 6.61
C VAL A 157 8.26 13.26 5.60
N TYR A 158 7.82 13.37 4.34
CA TYR A 158 8.58 14.07 3.29
C TYR A 158 8.76 15.54 3.59
N THR A 159 7.72 16.21 4.07
CA THR A 159 7.78 17.64 4.40
C THR A 159 8.76 17.91 5.55
N ALA A 160 8.69 17.13 6.62
CA ALA A 160 9.59 17.28 7.76
C ALA A 160 11.05 16.97 7.41
N LEU A 161 11.28 15.87 6.66
CA LEU A 161 12.64 15.49 6.23
C LEU A 161 13.24 16.52 5.28
N ALA A 162 12.48 17.00 4.30
CA ALA A 162 12.94 18.02 3.36
C ALA A 162 13.29 19.33 4.05
N GLY A 163 12.53 19.73 5.07
CA GLY A 163 12.83 20.90 5.93
C GLY A 163 14.18 20.80 6.64
N ALA A 164 14.68 19.57 6.85
CA ALA A 164 16.00 19.29 7.41
C ALA A 164 17.07 18.93 6.34
N GLY A 165 16.76 19.10 5.04
CA GLY A 165 17.64 18.72 3.96
C GLY A 165 17.86 17.20 3.81
N ARG A 166 16.90 16.39 4.28
CA ARG A 166 16.96 14.93 4.31
C ARG A 166 15.85 14.30 3.48
N CYS A 167 16.01 13.03 3.15
CA CYS A 167 15.05 12.22 2.41
C CYS A 167 15.04 10.78 2.92
N LEU A 168 13.91 10.09 2.71
CA LEU A 168 13.71 8.67 2.99
C LEU A 168 13.12 8.00 1.73
N PRO A 169 13.67 6.89 1.22
CA PRO A 169 13.03 6.13 0.15
C PRO A 169 11.75 5.50 0.70
N ALA A 170 10.60 5.97 0.24
CA ALA A 170 9.29 5.45 0.64
C ALA A 170 8.27 5.60 -0.50
N GLY A 171 7.02 5.18 -0.28
CA GLY A 171 5.96 5.17 -1.30
C GLY A 171 5.54 6.56 -1.77
N SER A 172 4.84 6.65 -2.88
CA SER A 172 4.46 7.93 -3.51
C SER A 172 3.08 8.46 -3.10
N CYS A 173 2.22 7.66 -2.47
CA CYS A 173 0.88 8.10 -2.09
C CYS A 173 0.91 8.92 -0.78
N PRO A 174 0.43 10.19 -0.75
CA PRO A 174 0.66 11.12 0.35
C PRO A 174 -0.02 10.70 1.66
N SER A 175 -1.17 10.05 1.60
CA SER A 175 -1.96 9.64 2.76
C SER A 175 -1.65 8.24 3.29
N VAL A 176 -0.75 7.51 2.64
CA VAL A 176 -0.29 6.21 3.14
C VAL A 176 0.44 6.39 4.46
N GLY A 177 0.12 5.55 5.45
CA GLY A 177 0.81 5.54 6.73
C GLY A 177 2.16 4.85 6.66
N ILE A 178 3.17 5.45 7.29
CA ILE A 178 4.55 4.94 7.29
C ILE A 178 4.64 3.52 7.84
N ALA A 179 3.83 3.16 8.85
CA ALA A 179 3.94 1.86 9.48
C ALA A 179 3.55 0.72 8.54
N GLY A 180 2.35 0.73 7.97
CA GLY A 180 1.92 -0.33 7.06
C GLY A 180 2.84 -0.47 5.85
N LEU A 181 3.29 0.65 5.30
CA LEU A 181 4.23 0.67 4.19
C LEU A 181 5.55 -0.03 4.54
N THR A 182 6.20 0.41 5.61
CA THR A 182 7.52 -0.07 6.03
C THR A 182 7.48 -1.56 6.38
N LEU A 183 6.46 -1.99 7.13
CA LEU A 183 6.35 -3.37 7.61
C LEU A 183 6.20 -4.39 6.48
N GLY A 184 5.69 -4.00 5.31
CA GLY A 184 5.65 -4.86 4.13
C GLY A 184 6.82 -4.65 3.16
N GLY A 185 7.77 -3.76 3.47
CA GLY A 185 8.93 -3.45 2.64
C GLY A 185 9.02 -1.96 2.30
N GLY A 186 8.04 -1.40 1.60
CA GLY A 186 8.01 0.01 1.22
C GLY A 186 8.72 0.29 -0.11
N ILE A 187 8.05 0.00 -1.22
CA ILE A 187 8.51 0.29 -2.57
C ILE A 187 8.14 1.73 -2.94
N GLY A 188 9.06 2.46 -3.56
CA GLY A 188 8.83 3.81 -4.04
C GLY A 188 9.84 4.26 -5.10
N VAL A 189 9.71 5.52 -5.53
CA VAL A 189 10.48 6.08 -6.67
C VAL A 189 11.98 6.19 -6.44
N LEU A 190 12.44 6.10 -5.19
CA LEU A 190 13.85 6.16 -4.82
C LEU A 190 14.42 4.77 -4.46
N SER A 191 13.62 3.70 -4.56
CA SER A 191 14.02 2.38 -4.06
C SER A 191 15.21 1.79 -4.82
N ARG A 192 15.34 2.04 -6.12
CA ARG A 192 16.48 1.54 -6.90
C ARG A 192 17.80 2.15 -6.45
N LYS A 193 17.79 3.43 -6.04
CA LYS A 193 19.00 4.13 -5.58
C LYS A 193 19.35 3.81 -4.13
N TYR A 194 18.34 3.74 -3.24
CA TYR A 194 18.59 3.72 -1.80
C TYR A 194 18.05 2.47 -1.09
N GLY A 195 17.36 1.55 -1.76
CA GLY A 195 16.70 0.39 -1.16
C GLY A 195 15.25 0.67 -0.79
N LEU A 196 14.60 -0.32 -0.21
CA LEU A 196 13.23 -0.22 0.31
C LEU A 196 13.19 0.64 1.58
N THR A 197 12.01 1.12 1.97
CA THR A 197 11.84 1.85 3.24
C THR A 197 12.32 1.03 4.44
N CYS A 198 12.02 -0.27 4.47
CA CYS A 198 12.45 -1.17 5.55
C CYS A 198 13.97 -1.41 5.59
N ASP A 199 14.69 -1.14 4.50
CA ASP A 199 16.15 -1.27 4.45
C ASP A 199 16.85 -0.11 5.18
N GLN A 200 16.15 1.00 5.39
CA GLN A 200 16.64 2.16 6.12
C GLN A 200 16.40 2.06 7.63
N LEU A 201 15.74 0.99 8.12
CA LEU A 201 15.45 0.82 9.53
C LEU A 201 16.71 0.55 10.36
N LEU A 202 16.87 1.31 11.43
CA LEU A 202 17.87 1.13 12.48
C LEU A 202 17.27 0.44 13.70
N SER A 203 16.07 0.87 14.11
CA SER A 203 15.31 0.26 15.20
C SER A 203 13.81 0.52 15.07
N VAL A 204 13.02 -0.24 15.80
CA VAL A 204 11.56 -0.16 15.84
C VAL A 204 11.08 -0.29 17.27
N THR A 205 10.13 0.54 17.70
CA THR A 205 9.41 0.34 18.97
C THR A 205 8.07 -0.32 18.68
N VAL A 206 7.83 -1.49 19.26
CA VAL A 206 6.65 -2.33 19.00
C VAL A 206 6.04 -2.82 20.32
N VAL A 207 4.71 -2.85 20.40
CA VAL A 207 3.96 -3.50 21.48
C VAL A 207 3.55 -4.88 20.97
N THR A 208 4.09 -5.94 21.61
CA THR A 208 3.81 -7.35 21.31
C THR A 208 2.54 -7.84 22.00
N ALA A 209 2.08 -9.06 21.71
CA ALA A 209 0.81 -9.60 22.21
C ALA A 209 0.72 -9.71 23.73
N ASP A 210 1.84 -9.81 24.42
CA ASP A 210 1.95 -9.76 25.89
C ASP A 210 1.79 -8.34 26.49
N GLY A 211 1.50 -7.33 25.68
CA GLY A 211 1.39 -5.93 26.11
C GLY A 211 2.73 -5.24 26.39
N THR A 212 3.85 -5.93 26.16
CA THR A 212 5.18 -5.38 26.43
C THR A 212 5.64 -4.49 25.27
N ALA A 213 6.10 -3.29 25.61
CA ALA A 213 6.78 -2.40 24.66
C ALA A 213 8.25 -2.84 24.52
N ARG A 214 8.69 -3.07 23.29
CA ARG A 214 10.04 -3.53 22.94
C ARG A 214 10.67 -2.59 21.94
N THR A 215 11.94 -2.23 22.16
CA THR A 215 12.77 -1.61 21.12
C THR A 215 13.62 -2.68 20.49
N VAL A 216 13.40 -2.94 19.22
CA VAL A 216 14.04 -4.01 18.46
C VAL A 216 14.97 -3.45 17.38
N SER A 217 16.10 -4.13 17.17
CA SER A 217 17.12 -3.74 16.20
C SER A 217 17.91 -4.97 15.74
N ALA A 218 18.92 -4.77 14.90
CA ALA A 218 19.82 -5.85 14.49
C ALA A 218 20.55 -6.54 15.66
N SER A 219 20.72 -5.85 16.80
CA SER A 219 21.39 -6.36 18.01
C SER A 219 20.44 -6.67 19.17
N ALA A 220 19.18 -6.24 19.08
CA ALA A 220 18.15 -6.46 20.10
C ALA A 220 16.91 -7.09 19.47
N GLU A 221 16.57 -8.30 19.87
CA GLU A 221 15.47 -9.10 19.28
C GLU A 221 15.58 -9.24 17.74
N PRO A 222 16.73 -9.74 17.22
CA PRO A 222 17.05 -9.67 15.78
C PRO A 222 16.05 -10.41 14.89
N ASP A 223 15.41 -11.48 15.39
CA ASP A 223 14.39 -12.21 14.62
C ASP A 223 13.12 -11.38 14.43
N LEU A 224 12.67 -10.68 15.49
CA LEU A 224 11.52 -9.77 15.38
C LEU A 224 11.85 -8.59 14.48
N PHE A 225 13.05 -8.01 14.60
CA PHE A 225 13.50 -6.93 13.71
C PHE A 225 13.57 -7.39 12.25
N TRP A 226 14.03 -8.61 11.99
CA TRP A 226 14.00 -9.21 10.66
C TRP A 226 12.57 -9.33 10.13
N ALA A 227 11.64 -9.83 10.91
CA ALA A 227 10.24 -10.04 10.54
C ALA A 227 9.52 -8.71 10.23
N LEU A 228 9.83 -7.64 10.98
CA LEU A 228 9.27 -6.29 10.78
C LEU A 228 9.80 -5.59 9.51
N ARG A 229 10.78 -6.19 8.81
CA ARG A 229 11.33 -5.68 7.55
C ARG A 229 10.81 -6.45 6.34
N GLY A 230 9.47 -6.45 6.14
CA GLY A 230 8.84 -7.07 4.98
C GLY A 230 7.79 -8.14 5.28
N GLY A 231 7.63 -8.55 6.54
CA GLY A 231 6.65 -9.57 6.95
C GLY A 231 5.19 -9.10 6.98
N GLY A 232 4.93 -7.84 6.62
CA GLY A 232 3.57 -7.26 6.60
C GLY A 232 3.13 -6.69 7.94
N GLY A 233 2.24 -5.70 7.88
CA GLY A 233 1.66 -5.07 9.07
C GLY A 233 0.66 -5.97 9.80
N GLY A 234 0.60 -5.85 11.15
CA GLY A 234 -0.40 -6.52 11.97
C GLY A 234 -0.12 -7.99 12.30
N ASN A 235 1.09 -8.51 12.04
CA ASN A 235 1.44 -9.91 12.28
C ASN A 235 2.21 -10.18 13.58
N PHE A 236 2.95 -9.17 14.09
CA PHE A 236 3.91 -9.41 15.18
C PHE A 236 3.74 -8.45 16.35
N GLY A 237 2.78 -7.55 16.26
CA GLY A 237 2.55 -6.48 17.22
C GLY A 237 2.14 -5.18 16.56
N ILE A 238 1.98 -4.15 17.40
CA ILE A 238 1.61 -2.79 16.96
C ILE A 238 2.83 -1.88 17.09
N VAL A 239 3.36 -1.44 15.95
CA VAL A 239 4.53 -0.56 15.92
C VAL A 239 4.13 0.88 16.20
N THR A 240 4.77 1.49 17.19
CA THR A 240 4.49 2.85 17.64
C THR A 240 5.47 3.88 17.10
N SER A 241 6.72 3.48 16.83
CA SER A 241 7.72 4.35 16.21
C SER A 241 8.81 3.57 15.48
N PHE A 242 9.47 4.25 14.56
CA PHE A 242 10.59 3.75 13.75
C PHE A 242 11.76 4.72 13.83
N THR A 243 12.97 4.21 13.93
CA THR A 243 14.19 4.99 13.71
C THR A 243 14.78 4.61 12.37
N PHE A 244 14.92 5.58 11.47
CA PHE A 244 15.47 5.39 10.13
C PHE A 244 16.82 6.08 9.97
N ALA A 245 17.71 5.47 9.20
CA ALA A 245 18.75 6.20 8.51
C ALA A 245 18.11 7.00 7.37
N THR A 246 18.49 8.27 7.22
CA THR A 246 18.01 9.12 6.12
C THR A 246 19.17 9.48 5.21
N VAL A 247 18.87 9.87 3.97
CA VAL A 247 19.87 10.33 3.00
C VAL A 247 19.76 11.85 2.82
N PRO A 248 20.83 12.56 2.36
CA PRO A 248 20.68 13.94 1.91
C PRO A 248 19.58 14.04 0.85
N ALA A 249 18.76 15.09 0.92
CA ALA A 249 17.68 15.31 -0.04
C ALA A 249 18.27 15.52 -1.45
N PRO A 250 18.03 14.61 -2.42
CA PRO A 250 18.59 14.72 -3.76
C PRO A 250 17.80 15.69 -4.65
N GLN A 251 18.44 16.20 -5.69
CA GLN A 251 17.77 16.74 -6.86
C GLN A 251 17.15 15.58 -7.64
N LEU A 252 15.93 15.76 -8.13
CA LEU A 252 15.17 14.77 -8.89
C LEU A 252 14.79 15.32 -10.26
N THR A 253 14.98 14.50 -11.29
CA THR A 253 14.38 14.75 -12.61
C THR A 253 13.26 13.76 -12.83
N VAL A 254 12.02 14.23 -12.93
CA VAL A 254 10.85 13.41 -13.22
C VAL A 254 10.53 13.43 -14.69
N PHE A 255 9.99 12.33 -15.23
CA PHE A 255 9.53 12.27 -16.60
C PHE A 255 8.27 11.46 -16.77
N GLN A 256 7.50 11.79 -17.81
CA GLN A 256 6.35 11.03 -18.28
C GLN A 256 6.37 11.00 -19.81
N LEU A 257 6.14 9.80 -20.35
CA LEU A 257 6.01 9.53 -21.77
C LEU A 257 4.70 8.77 -21.99
N ASP A 258 3.75 9.36 -22.69
CA ASP A 258 2.53 8.67 -23.08
C ASP A 258 2.63 8.27 -24.56
N PHE A 259 2.24 7.06 -24.88
CA PHE A 259 2.39 6.51 -26.22
C PHE A 259 1.04 6.30 -26.90
N PRO A 260 1.00 6.27 -28.24
CA PRO A 260 -0.23 6.04 -29.00
C PRO A 260 -0.93 4.74 -28.56
N VAL A 261 -2.27 4.73 -28.63
CA VAL A 261 -3.09 3.54 -28.39
C VAL A 261 -2.64 2.43 -29.35
N GLY A 262 -2.56 1.20 -28.83
CA GLY A 262 -2.08 0.01 -29.58
C GLY A 262 -0.57 -0.19 -29.55
N SER A 263 0.23 0.74 -28.99
CA SER A 263 1.68 0.59 -28.87
C SER A 263 2.14 -0.15 -27.59
N ALA A 264 1.21 -0.52 -26.72
CA ALA A 264 1.52 -1.09 -25.41
C ALA A 264 2.48 -2.30 -25.45
N PRO A 265 2.40 -3.26 -26.40
CA PRO A 265 3.36 -4.37 -26.47
C PRO A 265 4.80 -3.90 -26.71
N ASP A 266 5.02 -2.96 -27.64
CA ASP A 266 6.35 -2.45 -27.94
C ASP A 266 6.90 -1.62 -26.77
N VAL A 267 6.04 -0.80 -26.15
CA VAL A 267 6.39 0.02 -24.98
C VAL A 267 6.82 -0.87 -23.81
N LEU A 268 6.06 -1.92 -23.48
CA LEU A 268 6.42 -2.85 -22.43
C LEU A 268 7.68 -3.65 -22.78
N GLY A 269 7.78 -4.13 -24.03
CA GLY A 269 8.93 -4.86 -24.52
C GLY A 269 10.24 -4.08 -24.43
N GLY A 270 10.25 -2.84 -24.94
CA GLY A 270 11.36 -1.94 -24.86
C GLY A 270 11.70 -1.54 -23.42
N TRP A 271 10.68 -1.19 -22.62
CA TRP A 271 10.86 -0.78 -21.23
C TRP A 271 11.49 -1.86 -20.36
N GLN A 272 11.04 -3.11 -20.44
CA GLN A 272 11.57 -4.18 -19.58
C GLN A 272 13.05 -4.48 -19.88
N GLN A 273 13.46 -4.42 -21.15
CA GLN A 273 14.87 -4.57 -21.55
C GLN A 273 15.69 -3.37 -21.09
N TRP A 274 15.13 -2.17 -21.21
CA TRP A 274 15.77 -0.93 -20.80
C TRP A 274 16.00 -0.89 -19.29
N ILE A 275 14.95 -1.03 -18.47
CA ILE A 275 15.06 -0.92 -17.00
C ILE A 275 15.99 -1.98 -16.39
N SER A 276 16.19 -3.12 -17.06
CA SER A 276 17.08 -4.19 -16.61
C SER A 276 18.53 -3.75 -16.50
N ASN A 277 18.96 -2.78 -17.32
CA ASN A 277 20.35 -2.35 -17.47
C ASN A 277 20.58 -0.89 -17.02
N MET A 278 19.57 -0.26 -16.44
CA MET A 278 19.67 1.15 -16.03
C MET A 278 20.46 1.34 -14.73
N PRO A 279 21.15 2.49 -14.58
CA PRO A 279 21.83 2.81 -13.33
C PRO A 279 20.82 2.92 -12.16
N ASP A 280 21.34 2.82 -10.95
CA ASP A 280 20.52 2.86 -9.73
C ASP A 280 19.77 4.18 -9.56
N GLU A 281 20.34 5.27 -10.10
CA GLU A 281 19.73 6.60 -10.08
C GLU A 281 18.38 6.64 -10.79
N LEU A 282 18.13 5.73 -11.73
CA LEU A 282 16.90 5.70 -12.52
C LEU A 282 15.92 4.68 -11.97
N TRP A 283 14.81 5.18 -11.45
CA TRP A 283 13.60 4.39 -11.25
C TRP A 283 12.57 4.71 -12.33
N SER A 284 11.85 3.69 -12.80
CA SER A 284 10.77 3.86 -13.76
C SER A 284 9.70 2.79 -13.59
N LYS A 285 8.48 3.14 -13.98
CA LYS A 285 7.38 2.20 -14.15
C LYS A 285 6.78 2.30 -15.54
N CYS A 286 6.35 1.16 -16.07
CA CYS A 286 5.52 1.04 -17.26
C CYS A 286 4.08 0.77 -16.82
N ASN A 287 3.15 1.63 -17.22
CA ASN A 287 1.73 1.42 -16.98
C ASN A 287 1.09 0.87 -18.26
N ILE A 288 0.36 -0.22 -18.14
CA ILE A 288 -0.51 -0.73 -19.20
C ILE A 288 -1.94 -0.45 -18.80
N ILE A 289 -2.58 0.41 -19.57
CA ILE A 289 -3.95 0.87 -19.36
C ILE A 289 -4.86 0.03 -20.25
N GLY A 290 -5.75 -0.72 -19.66
CA GLY A 290 -6.71 -1.57 -20.40
C GLY A 290 -7.67 -0.74 -21.25
N GLY A 291 -8.07 -1.31 -22.38
CA GLY A 291 -8.91 -0.68 -23.39
C GLY A 291 -8.91 -1.54 -24.66
N SER A 292 -9.54 -1.08 -25.73
CA SER A 292 -9.55 -1.78 -27.03
C SER A 292 -9.05 -0.85 -28.14
N PRO A 293 -7.74 -0.92 -28.47
CA PRO A 293 -6.68 -1.68 -27.84
C PRO A 293 -6.12 -0.97 -26.57
N PRO A 294 -5.34 -1.69 -25.72
CA PRO A 294 -4.67 -1.09 -24.57
C PRO A 294 -3.61 -0.06 -24.95
N SER A 295 -3.32 0.87 -24.01
CA SER A 295 -2.27 1.89 -24.17
C SER A 295 -1.16 1.73 -23.15
N GLY A 296 0.02 2.27 -23.47
CA GLY A 296 1.20 2.23 -22.61
C GLY A 296 1.66 3.62 -22.20
N THR A 297 2.11 3.79 -20.94
CA THR A 297 2.82 5.00 -20.49
C THR A 297 4.08 4.60 -19.73
N VAL A 298 5.14 5.40 -19.83
CA VAL A 298 6.36 5.23 -19.05
C VAL A 298 6.57 6.47 -18.20
N ILE A 299 6.67 6.28 -16.89
CA ILE A 299 6.88 7.35 -15.92
C ILE A 299 8.13 7.01 -15.13
N GLY A 300 8.92 8.00 -14.74
CA GLY A 300 10.09 7.71 -13.91
C GLY A 300 10.66 8.90 -13.18
N CYS A 301 11.67 8.58 -12.38
CA CYS A 301 12.43 9.49 -11.57
C CYS A 301 13.92 9.17 -11.72
N TYR A 302 14.71 10.20 -12.03
CA TYR A 302 16.16 10.13 -12.03
C TYR A 302 16.73 10.97 -10.88
N VAL A 303 17.59 10.38 -10.08
CA VAL A 303 18.30 11.08 -9.01
C VAL A 303 19.48 11.83 -9.63
N GLY A 304 19.29 13.11 -9.93
CA GLY A 304 20.23 13.98 -10.60
C GLY A 304 19.60 14.88 -11.65
N PRO A 305 20.41 15.66 -12.39
CA PRO A 305 19.93 16.61 -13.40
C PRO A 305 19.44 15.93 -14.67
N ALA A 306 18.62 16.64 -15.44
CA ALA A 306 18.05 16.17 -16.71
C ALA A 306 19.11 15.79 -17.75
N SER A 307 20.30 16.38 -17.69
CA SER A 307 21.43 16.04 -18.56
C SER A 307 21.86 14.57 -18.42
N GLY A 308 21.77 14.00 -17.21
CA GLY A 308 22.04 12.58 -16.98
C GLY A 308 20.91 11.67 -17.44
N LEU A 309 19.67 12.14 -17.42
CA LEU A 309 18.49 11.37 -17.83
C LEU A 309 18.33 11.31 -19.36
N ASN A 310 18.60 12.40 -20.09
CA ASN A 310 18.28 12.50 -21.51
C ASN A 310 18.90 11.39 -22.38
N PRO A 311 20.16 10.97 -22.21
CA PRO A 311 20.72 9.84 -22.95
C PRO A 311 19.97 8.52 -22.68
N LEU A 312 19.50 8.31 -21.44
CA LEU A 312 18.76 7.11 -21.06
C LEU A 312 17.39 7.07 -21.73
N LEU A 313 16.68 8.22 -21.82
CA LEU A 313 15.43 8.31 -22.57
C LEU A 313 15.60 8.11 -24.07
N THR A 314 16.75 8.51 -24.63
CA THR A 314 17.09 8.22 -26.03
C THR A 314 17.25 6.72 -26.24
N ASP A 315 17.95 6.00 -25.34
CA ASP A 315 18.07 4.53 -25.40
C ASP A 315 16.69 3.85 -25.28
N LEU A 316 15.83 4.32 -24.35
CA LEU A 316 14.46 3.81 -24.27
C LEU A 316 13.73 3.97 -25.60
N ASN A 317 13.79 5.16 -26.23
CA ASN A 317 13.12 5.41 -27.50
C ASN A 317 13.57 4.45 -28.60
N HIS A 318 14.87 4.16 -28.69
CA HIS A 318 15.39 3.15 -29.63
C HIS A 318 14.81 1.76 -29.36
N ARG A 319 14.73 1.33 -28.08
CA ARG A 319 14.24 0.00 -27.71
C ARG A 319 12.73 -0.19 -27.97
N ILE A 320 11.97 0.88 -27.94
CA ILE A 320 10.52 0.86 -28.29
C ILE A 320 10.27 1.12 -29.79
N GLY A 321 11.30 0.95 -30.65
CA GLY A 321 11.18 1.10 -32.09
C GLY A 321 11.04 2.55 -32.59
N ASN A 322 11.66 3.52 -31.91
CA ASN A 322 11.62 4.96 -32.20
C ASN A 322 10.20 5.54 -32.30
N ARG A 323 9.25 4.96 -31.52
CA ARG A 323 7.90 5.49 -31.44
C ARG A 323 7.90 6.85 -30.75
N GLN A 324 7.30 7.84 -31.37
CA GLN A 324 7.17 9.16 -30.76
C GLN A 324 6.09 9.14 -29.71
N PRO A 325 6.35 9.61 -28.47
CA PRO A 325 5.32 9.78 -27.46
C PRO A 325 4.33 10.88 -27.86
N THR A 326 3.07 10.71 -27.55
CA THR A 326 2.02 11.73 -27.70
C THR A 326 2.12 12.82 -26.64
N LEU A 327 2.71 12.48 -25.49
CA LEU A 327 3.10 13.42 -24.44
C LEU A 327 4.53 13.08 -23.97
N ARG A 328 5.37 14.10 -23.88
CA ARG A 328 6.69 14.01 -23.27
C ARG A 328 6.86 15.15 -22.27
N THR A 329 7.03 14.81 -21.01
CA THR A 329 7.34 15.76 -19.94
C THR A 329 8.65 15.35 -19.29
N VAL A 330 9.54 16.31 -19.07
CA VAL A 330 10.77 16.14 -18.27
C VAL A 330 10.93 17.41 -17.46
N ALA A 331 11.07 17.29 -16.13
CA ALA A 331 11.19 18.44 -15.26
C ALA A 331 12.10 18.13 -14.06
N GLU A 332 12.96 19.09 -13.71
CA GLU A 332 13.81 19.03 -12.52
C GLU A 332 13.05 19.59 -11.33
N HIS A 333 13.23 18.95 -10.18
CA HIS A 333 12.57 19.28 -8.92
C HIS A 333 13.56 19.12 -7.76
N ASP A 334 13.33 19.81 -6.66
CA ASP A 334 13.85 19.37 -5.39
C ASP A 334 13.19 18.05 -4.94
N CYS A 335 13.71 17.43 -3.88
CA CYS A 335 13.22 16.14 -3.41
C CYS A 335 11.72 16.19 -3.04
N LEU A 336 11.27 17.22 -2.34
CA LEU A 336 9.88 17.33 -1.87
C LEU A 336 8.92 17.54 -3.04
N ASP A 337 9.24 18.42 -3.96
CA ASP A 337 8.38 18.71 -5.12
C ASP A 337 8.35 17.53 -6.09
N GLY A 338 9.44 16.78 -6.23
CA GLY A 338 9.46 15.51 -6.95
C GLY A 338 8.53 14.48 -6.30
N MET A 339 8.54 14.35 -4.98
CA MET A 339 7.61 13.47 -4.26
C MET A 339 6.16 13.93 -4.38
N ARG A 340 5.88 15.24 -4.33
CA ARG A 340 4.55 15.82 -4.58
C ARG A 340 4.07 15.56 -6.01
N TYR A 341 4.96 15.57 -7.00
CA TYR A 341 4.62 15.21 -8.37
C TYR A 341 4.04 13.78 -8.45
N PHE A 342 4.73 12.79 -7.85
CA PHE A 342 4.24 11.41 -7.84
C PHE A 342 3.01 11.21 -6.95
N ALA A 343 2.85 12.04 -5.93
CA ALA A 343 1.67 12.09 -5.07
C ALA A 343 0.42 12.65 -5.79
N GLY A 344 0.60 13.29 -6.95
CA GLY A 344 -0.48 13.99 -7.65
C GLY A 344 -0.94 15.27 -6.95
N CYS A 345 -0.07 15.86 -6.14
CA CYS A 345 -0.31 17.11 -5.43
C CYS A 345 0.77 18.19 -5.66
N SER A 346 1.35 18.22 -6.86
CA SER A 346 2.19 19.33 -7.31
C SER A 346 1.48 20.65 -7.10
N ALA A 347 2.19 21.69 -6.69
CA ALA A 347 1.67 23.02 -6.38
C ALA A 347 0.63 23.07 -5.22
N LYS A 348 0.53 22.00 -4.40
CA LYS A 348 -0.27 21.98 -3.19
C LYS A 348 0.61 22.01 -1.94
N SER A 349 0.13 22.63 -0.87
CA SER A 349 0.74 22.54 0.45
C SER A 349 0.62 21.09 1.00
N ALA A 350 1.40 20.75 2.01
CA ALA A 350 1.25 19.48 2.72
C ALA A 350 -0.17 19.30 3.28
N ALA A 351 -0.76 20.36 3.83
CA ALA A 351 -2.13 20.37 4.35
C ALA A 351 -3.15 20.04 3.25
N GLU A 352 -3.03 20.61 2.06
CA GLU A 352 -3.92 20.31 0.92
C GLU A 352 -3.72 18.90 0.37
N CYS A 353 -2.49 18.35 0.43
CA CYS A 353 -2.24 16.93 0.15
C CYS A 353 -2.83 16.03 1.24
N HIS A 354 -2.96 16.53 2.45
CA HIS A 354 -3.53 15.88 3.62
C HIS A 354 -5.05 15.88 3.66
N ASP A 355 -5.70 16.82 3.01
CA ASP A 355 -7.12 17.13 3.14
C ASP A 355 -8.07 15.96 2.80
N GLN A 356 -7.47 14.85 2.45
CA GLN A 356 -8.07 13.53 2.48
C GLN A 356 -8.60 13.13 3.87
N ALA A 357 -8.06 13.72 4.94
CA ALA A 357 -8.36 13.38 6.33
C ALA A 357 -9.49 14.19 6.95
N SER A 358 -9.76 15.40 6.45
CA SER A 358 -10.78 16.32 6.99
C SER A 358 -12.22 15.96 6.60
N GLY A 359 -12.46 14.73 6.11
CA GLY A 359 -13.79 14.29 5.69
C GLY A 359 -14.15 14.69 4.27
N ASN A 360 -13.31 15.38 3.55
CA ASN A 360 -13.49 15.69 2.16
C ASN A 360 -13.32 14.42 1.31
N GLN A 361 -14.41 13.90 0.79
CA GLN A 361 -14.51 12.57 0.16
C GLN A 361 -13.79 12.45 -1.18
N TRP A 362 -13.35 13.55 -1.78
CA TRP A 362 -12.90 13.57 -3.16
C TRP A 362 -11.55 12.88 -3.44
N ASN A 363 -10.83 12.48 -2.39
CA ASN A 363 -9.54 11.79 -2.50
C ASN A 363 -9.56 10.30 -2.14
N ARG A 364 -10.70 9.77 -1.65
CA ARG A 364 -10.86 8.35 -1.36
C ARG A 364 -11.29 7.61 -2.61
N GLU A 365 -10.69 6.46 -2.87
CA GLU A 365 -10.95 5.69 -4.09
C GLU A 365 -11.49 4.30 -3.73
N ALA A 366 -12.61 3.92 -4.36
CA ALA A 366 -13.15 2.58 -4.30
C ALA A 366 -12.51 1.71 -5.39
N PHE A 367 -11.75 0.71 -4.98
CA PHE A 367 -11.04 -0.18 -5.90
C PHE A 367 -10.83 -1.57 -5.31
N VAL A 368 -10.60 -2.53 -6.18
CA VAL A 368 -9.98 -3.82 -5.88
C VAL A 368 -8.59 -3.87 -6.48
N GLY A 369 -7.66 -4.54 -5.83
CA GLY A 369 -6.27 -4.61 -6.27
C GLY A 369 -5.63 -5.93 -5.91
N THR A 370 -4.64 -6.31 -6.69
CA THR A 370 -3.78 -7.48 -6.48
C THR A 370 -2.38 -7.19 -7.02
N SER A 371 -1.47 -8.15 -6.97
CA SER A 371 -0.12 -7.97 -7.52
C SER A 371 0.47 -9.26 -8.09
N ARG A 372 1.51 -9.09 -8.89
CA ARG A 372 2.44 -10.13 -9.32
C ARG A 372 3.87 -9.61 -9.28
N ILE A 373 4.80 -10.53 -9.26
CA ILE A 373 6.24 -10.24 -9.35
C ILE A 373 6.73 -10.67 -10.72
N LEU A 374 7.36 -9.75 -11.43
CA LEU A 374 8.09 -10.03 -12.66
C LEU A 374 9.56 -10.25 -12.31
N THR A 375 10.05 -11.48 -12.44
CA THR A 375 11.43 -11.82 -12.08
C THR A 375 12.42 -11.54 -13.20
N THR A 376 12.03 -11.80 -14.44
CA THR A 376 12.86 -11.63 -15.64
C THR A 376 12.06 -10.99 -16.76
N PRO A 377 12.72 -10.35 -17.74
CA PRO A 377 12.02 -9.87 -18.93
C PRO A 377 11.25 -10.98 -19.64
N LEU A 378 10.04 -10.68 -20.09
CA LEU A 378 9.21 -11.60 -20.87
C LEU A 378 9.74 -11.71 -22.30
N ALA A 379 9.72 -12.93 -22.83
CA ALA A 379 10.01 -13.16 -24.24
C ALA A 379 8.92 -12.56 -25.15
N ASP A 380 7.67 -12.60 -24.71
CA ASP A 380 6.52 -12.03 -25.43
C ASP A 380 5.70 -11.13 -24.49
N PRO A 381 5.99 -9.81 -24.47
CA PRO A 381 5.26 -8.84 -23.67
C PRO A 381 3.79 -8.65 -24.07
N ALA A 382 3.43 -9.01 -25.31
CA ALA A 382 2.06 -8.90 -25.81
C ALA A 382 1.09 -9.79 -25.02
N GLN A 383 1.57 -10.85 -24.38
CA GLN A 383 0.75 -11.70 -23.50
C GLN A 383 0.16 -10.91 -22.33
N ILE A 384 0.93 -10.05 -21.64
CA ILE A 384 0.39 -9.20 -20.56
C ILE A 384 -0.62 -8.21 -21.14
N VAL A 385 -0.31 -7.58 -22.28
CA VAL A 385 -1.17 -6.59 -22.89
C VAL A 385 -2.52 -7.20 -23.32
N SER A 386 -2.50 -8.42 -23.88
CA SER A 386 -3.72 -9.13 -24.31
C SER A 386 -4.66 -9.46 -23.15
N VAL A 387 -4.11 -9.70 -21.94
CA VAL A 387 -4.94 -9.88 -20.73
C VAL A 387 -5.79 -8.65 -20.44
N LEU A 388 -5.36 -7.45 -20.87
CA LEU A 388 -6.03 -6.18 -20.58
C LEU A 388 -6.90 -5.67 -21.73
N ASP A 389 -6.91 -6.37 -22.88
CA ASP A 389 -7.74 -5.97 -24.02
C ASP A 389 -9.24 -6.05 -23.66
N GLY A 390 -9.99 -5.00 -23.95
CA GLY A 390 -11.40 -4.86 -23.61
C GLY A 390 -11.70 -4.70 -22.11
N ARG A 391 -10.71 -4.65 -21.23
CA ARG A 391 -10.89 -4.56 -19.78
C ARG A 391 -10.61 -3.16 -19.24
N ARG A 392 -11.32 -2.79 -18.16
CA ARG A 392 -11.08 -1.54 -17.42
C ARG A 392 -10.14 -1.80 -16.24
N ALA A 393 -8.90 -2.11 -16.52
CA ALA A 393 -7.89 -2.36 -15.49
C ALA A 393 -6.61 -1.59 -15.81
N LEU A 394 -5.82 -1.29 -14.79
CA LEU A 394 -4.51 -0.69 -14.88
C LEU A 394 -3.49 -1.66 -14.28
N VAL A 395 -2.45 -1.99 -15.02
CA VAL A 395 -1.29 -2.71 -14.52
C VAL A 395 -0.11 -1.73 -14.48
N MET A 396 0.39 -1.48 -13.28
CA MET A 396 1.56 -0.64 -13.03
C MET A 396 2.76 -1.55 -12.73
N ILE A 397 3.76 -1.52 -13.59
CA ILE A 397 4.94 -2.38 -13.52
C ILE A 397 6.11 -1.53 -13.04
N ASP A 398 6.38 -1.59 -11.73
CA ASP A 398 7.38 -0.76 -11.06
C ASP A 398 8.74 -1.47 -11.04
N GLY A 399 9.76 -0.87 -11.67
CA GLY A 399 11.11 -1.42 -11.71
C GLY A 399 11.76 -1.53 -10.34
N LEU A 400 12.28 -2.71 -10.04
CA LEU A 400 13.08 -3.02 -8.86
C LEU A 400 14.57 -3.14 -9.23
N ARG A 401 15.33 -4.05 -8.61
CA ARG A 401 16.78 -4.17 -8.72
C ARG A 401 17.53 -2.98 -8.10
N GLY A 402 18.71 -2.66 -8.57
CA GLY A 402 19.56 -1.64 -7.95
C GLY A 402 19.86 -1.97 -6.49
N ALA A 403 19.75 -1.00 -5.59
CA ALA A 403 19.97 -1.19 -4.15
C ALA A 403 19.06 -2.25 -3.52
N VAL A 404 17.83 -2.43 -4.03
CA VAL A 404 16.91 -3.47 -3.54
C VAL A 404 17.50 -4.87 -3.73
N GLY A 405 18.13 -5.13 -4.88
CA GLY A 405 18.70 -6.43 -5.22
C GLY A 405 20.07 -6.71 -4.58
N ARG A 406 20.69 -5.72 -3.91
CA ARG A 406 21.95 -5.94 -3.17
C ARG A 406 21.77 -6.61 -1.82
N ILE A 407 20.56 -6.63 -1.31
CA ILE A 407 20.19 -7.33 -0.06
C ILE A 407 19.69 -8.72 -0.43
N ARG A 408 20.21 -9.76 0.23
CA ARG A 408 19.76 -11.14 -0.03
C ARG A 408 18.32 -11.34 0.44
N SER A 409 17.57 -12.19 -0.25
CA SER A 409 16.16 -12.49 0.08
C SER A 409 15.93 -12.97 1.51
N ALA A 410 16.93 -13.61 2.14
CA ALA A 410 16.88 -14.09 3.52
C ALA A 410 17.30 -13.06 4.59
N ASP A 411 17.90 -11.91 4.20
CA ASP A 411 18.40 -10.90 5.16
C ASP A 411 17.30 -10.01 5.74
N THR A 412 16.13 -10.00 5.11
CA THR A 412 14.90 -9.36 5.59
C THR A 412 13.71 -10.26 5.27
N ALA A 413 12.56 -9.99 5.86
CA ALA A 413 11.35 -10.76 5.54
C ALA A 413 10.78 -10.50 4.13
N PHE A 414 11.19 -9.42 3.44
CA PHE A 414 10.83 -9.14 2.05
C PHE A 414 11.60 -10.07 1.10
N PRO A 415 10.94 -11.03 0.40
CA PRO A 415 11.67 -12.07 -0.33
C PRO A 415 12.05 -11.69 -1.77
N HIS A 416 11.37 -10.72 -2.39
CA HIS A 416 11.42 -10.45 -3.84
C HIS A 416 12.61 -9.57 -4.25
N ARG A 417 13.81 -9.89 -3.75
CA ARG A 417 15.02 -9.06 -3.95
C ARG A 417 15.57 -9.12 -5.38
N ASP A 418 15.46 -10.27 -6.03
CA ASP A 418 15.96 -10.49 -7.39
C ASP A 418 14.94 -10.10 -8.48
N ALA A 419 13.77 -9.61 -8.09
CA ALA A 419 12.72 -9.26 -9.02
C ALA A 419 13.15 -8.11 -9.95
N LEU A 420 12.80 -8.23 -11.24
CA LEU A 420 12.91 -7.12 -12.19
C LEU A 420 11.93 -6.00 -11.85
N ALA A 421 10.70 -6.38 -11.52
CA ALA A 421 9.64 -5.43 -11.21
C ALA A 421 8.55 -6.04 -10.32
N THR A 422 7.81 -5.19 -9.62
CA THR A 422 6.51 -5.54 -9.06
C THR A 422 5.40 -5.04 -9.98
N MET A 423 4.33 -5.82 -10.10
CA MET A 423 3.16 -5.47 -10.90
C MET A 423 1.99 -5.22 -9.97
N GLN A 424 1.58 -3.97 -9.82
CA GLN A 424 0.33 -3.61 -9.15
C GLN A 424 -0.81 -3.65 -10.16
N ILE A 425 -1.83 -4.45 -9.90
CA ILE A 425 -3.02 -4.57 -10.73
C ILE A 425 -4.16 -3.87 -10.00
N TYR A 426 -4.77 -2.90 -10.66
CA TYR A 426 -5.73 -1.97 -10.06
C TYR A 426 -7.00 -1.89 -10.91
N LEU A 427 -8.16 -2.01 -10.27
CA LEU A 427 -9.46 -1.90 -10.92
C LEU A 427 -10.36 -1.00 -10.06
N GLY A 428 -10.61 0.20 -10.54
CA GLY A 428 -11.57 1.13 -9.93
C GLY A 428 -12.98 0.57 -9.99
N THR A 429 -13.77 0.79 -8.92
CA THR A 429 -15.14 0.29 -8.83
C THR A 429 -15.99 1.20 -7.95
N SER A 430 -17.22 0.77 -7.68
CA SER A 430 -18.12 1.35 -6.68
C SER A 430 -18.48 0.30 -5.64
N PRO A 431 -19.07 0.68 -4.49
CA PRO A 431 -19.54 -0.31 -3.50
C PRO A 431 -20.49 -1.35 -4.10
N THR A 432 -21.38 -0.96 -5.00
CA THR A 432 -22.33 -1.87 -5.69
C THR A 432 -21.65 -2.71 -6.77
N GLY A 433 -20.57 -2.25 -7.38
CA GLY A 433 -19.79 -2.96 -8.39
C GLY A 433 -18.73 -3.90 -7.83
N ARG A 434 -18.54 -3.96 -6.50
CA ARG A 434 -17.44 -4.69 -5.84
C ARG A 434 -17.34 -6.16 -6.27
N ALA A 435 -18.44 -6.89 -6.29
CA ALA A 435 -18.42 -8.31 -6.60
C ALA A 435 -17.97 -8.57 -8.05
N ALA A 436 -18.49 -7.80 -9.01
CA ALA A 436 -18.09 -7.91 -10.41
C ALA A 436 -16.60 -7.53 -10.61
N ALA A 437 -16.15 -6.45 -9.94
CA ALA A 437 -14.76 -6.04 -9.97
C ALA A 437 -13.82 -7.09 -9.37
N ALA A 438 -14.20 -7.71 -8.25
CA ALA A 438 -13.42 -8.79 -7.62
C ALA A 438 -13.32 -10.03 -8.53
N SER A 439 -14.41 -10.42 -9.23
CA SER A 439 -14.39 -11.49 -10.19
C SER A 439 -13.49 -11.19 -11.39
N SER A 440 -13.59 -9.99 -11.96
CA SER A 440 -12.70 -9.54 -13.04
C SER A 440 -11.22 -9.50 -12.60
N MET A 441 -10.95 -9.03 -11.40
CA MET A 441 -9.61 -9.01 -10.81
C MET A 441 -9.03 -10.41 -10.66
N ALA A 442 -9.83 -11.38 -10.20
CA ALA A 442 -9.41 -12.77 -10.09
C ALA A 442 -9.01 -13.35 -11.46
N GLN A 443 -9.80 -13.12 -12.50
CA GLN A 443 -9.49 -13.56 -13.86
C GLN A 443 -8.18 -12.95 -14.38
N ILE A 444 -7.98 -11.64 -14.21
CA ILE A 444 -6.74 -10.97 -14.60
C ILE A 444 -5.55 -11.55 -13.83
N ARG A 445 -5.68 -11.68 -12.52
CA ARG A 445 -4.65 -12.26 -11.65
C ARG A 445 -4.25 -13.66 -12.10
N ASP A 446 -5.23 -14.53 -12.36
CA ASP A 446 -5.00 -15.94 -12.68
C ASP A 446 -4.35 -16.09 -14.07
N GLN A 447 -4.77 -15.28 -15.04
CA GLN A 447 -4.12 -15.22 -16.36
C GLN A 447 -2.67 -14.73 -16.25
N LEU A 448 -2.43 -13.65 -15.50
CA LEU A 448 -1.07 -13.14 -15.26
C LEU A 448 -0.21 -14.16 -14.48
N THR A 449 -0.80 -14.97 -13.60
CA THR A 449 -0.07 -16.06 -12.92
C THR A 449 0.52 -17.05 -13.90
N GLY A 450 -0.21 -17.41 -14.95
CA GLY A 450 0.29 -18.29 -16.01
C GLY A 450 1.46 -17.71 -16.83
N ILE A 451 1.60 -16.37 -16.83
CA ILE A 451 2.63 -15.66 -17.60
C ILE A 451 3.87 -15.37 -16.76
N VAL A 452 3.70 -14.84 -15.53
CA VAL A 452 4.81 -14.33 -14.72
C VAL A 452 5.04 -15.08 -13.40
N GLY A 453 4.24 -16.10 -13.11
CA GLY A 453 4.31 -16.86 -11.86
C GLY A 453 3.46 -16.29 -10.73
N GLY A 454 3.48 -16.99 -9.58
CA GLY A 454 2.57 -16.74 -8.45
C GLY A 454 3.05 -15.71 -7.41
N GLY A 455 4.29 -15.22 -7.49
CA GLY A 455 4.82 -14.25 -6.53
C GLY A 455 4.00 -12.97 -6.48
N ALA A 456 3.84 -12.39 -5.28
CA ALA A 456 3.04 -11.18 -5.06
C ALA A 456 3.61 -10.31 -3.93
N TYR A 457 3.23 -9.03 -3.87
CA TYR A 457 3.70 -8.08 -2.87
C TYR A 457 2.66 -7.88 -1.77
N VAL A 458 3.05 -8.08 -0.51
CA VAL A 458 2.14 -8.07 0.64
C VAL A 458 1.44 -6.71 0.87
N ASN A 459 2.04 -5.59 0.50
CA ASN A 459 1.37 -4.29 0.62
C ASN A 459 0.27 -4.06 -0.44
N TYR A 460 0.22 -4.89 -1.48
CA TYR A 460 -0.89 -4.95 -2.44
C TYR A 460 -1.79 -6.15 -2.14
N ILE A 461 -2.10 -6.32 -0.85
CA ILE A 461 -2.80 -7.47 -0.29
C ILE A 461 -4.15 -7.71 -0.96
N ASP A 462 -4.38 -8.93 -1.46
CA ASP A 462 -5.59 -9.37 -2.13
C ASP A 462 -6.27 -10.46 -1.31
N ALA A 463 -7.45 -10.15 -0.76
CA ALA A 463 -8.21 -11.09 0.07
C ALA A 463 -8.59 -12.39 -0.65
N GLY A 464 -8.63 -12.37 -1.99
CA GLY A 464 -8.91 -13.53 -2.84
C GLY A 464 -7.66 -14.25 -3.36
N MET A 465 -6.45 -13.91 -2.88
CA MET A 465 -5.20 -14.51 -3.36
C MET A 465 -5.10 -15.98 -2.96
N PRO A 466 -5.07 -16.92 -3.92
CA PRO A 466 -4.80 -18.32 -3.60
C PRO A 466 -3.33 -18.49 -3.18
N ASN A 467 -3.07 -19.41 -2.25
CA ASN A 467 -1.71 -19.67 -1.72
C ASN A 467 -0.96 -18.39 -1.30
N TRP A 468 -1.70 -17.42 -0.73
CA TRP A 468 -1.21 -16.07 -0.42
C TRP A 468 0.08 -16.08 0.40
N ALA A 469 0.21 -17.00 1.35
CA ALA A 469 1.38 -17.05 2.23
C ALA A 469 2.68 -17.34 1.44
N GLN A 470 2.62 -18.32 0.52
CA GLN A 470 3.74 -18.61 -0.38
C GLN A 470 3.97 -17.47 -1.38
N ALA A 471 2.88 -16.88 -1.91
CA ALA A 471 2.97 -15.79 -2.87
C ALA A 471 3.66 -14.55 -2.30
N TYR A 472 3.35 -14.17 -1.05
CA TYR A 472 3.92 -12.99 -0.40
C TYR A 472 5.30 -13.22 0.21
N TYR A 473 5.57 -14.40 0.76
CA TYR A 473 6.73 -14.61 1.62
C TYR A 473 7.74 -15.64 1.09
N GLY A 474 7.38 -16.45 0.09
CA GLY A 474 8.28 -17.44 -0.49
C GLY A 474 8.96 -18.31 0.59
N ASP A 475 10.26 -18.48 0.49
CA ASP A 475 11.07 -19.27 1.42
C ASP A 475 11.17 -18.67 2.84
N ASN A 476 10.84 -17.39 3.00
CA ASN A 476 10.86 -16.72 4.30
C ASN A 476 9.67 -17.09 5.20
N LEU A 477 8.63 -17.74 4.66
CA LEU A 477 7.39 -18.06 5.39
C LEU A 477 7.64 -18.90 6.65
N THR A 478 8.51 -19.90 6.59
CA THR A 478 8.81 -20.78 7.74
C THR A 478 9.37 -20.00 8.92
N ARG A 479 10.34 -19.11 8.67
CA ARG A 479 10.92 -18.26 9.72
C ARG A 479 9.90 -17.23 10.25
N LEU A 480 9.07 -16.66 9.40
CA LEU A 480 7.99 -15.75 9.81
C LEU A 480 6.99 -16.42 10.75
N ARG A 481 6.62 -17.68 10.50
CA ARG A 481 5.76 -18.48 11.41
C ARG A 481 6.42 -18.69 12.78
N GLN A 482 7.69 -19.00 12.82
CA GLN A 482 8.44 -19.17 14.09
C GLN A 482 8.46 -17.87 14.89
N VAL A 483 8.68 -16.73 14.23
CA VAL A 483 8.65 -15.42 14.89
C VAL A 483 7.24 -15.10 15.38
N ALA A 484 6.20 -15.31 14.57
CA ALA A 484 4.81 -15.06 14.97
C ALA A 484 4.43 -15.92 16.19
N GLN A 485 4.77 -17.20 16.20
CA GLN A 485 4.51 -18.10 17.33
C GLN A 485 5.24 -17.66 18.61
N ARG A 486 6.44 -17.09 18.49
CA ARG A 486 7.21 -16.60 19.66
C ARG A 486 6.61 -15.35 20.28
N TYR A 487 6.13 -14.39 19.45
CA TYR A 487 5.69 -13.07 19.94
C TYR A 487 4.17 -12.91 20.02
N ASP A 488 3.42 -13.86 19.45
CA ASP A 488 1.94 -13.93 19.51
C ASP A 488 1.47 -15.39 19.56
N PRO A 489 1.83 -16.14 20.62
CA PRO A 489 1.47 -17.57 20.76
C PRO A 489 -0.03 -17.81 20.82
N ASP A 490 -0.78 -16.85 21.38
CA ASP A 490 -2.24 -16.93 21.55
C ASP A 490 -3.03 -16.37 20.35
N ARG A 491 -2.32 -15.95 19.28
CA ARG A 491 -2.90 -15.45 18.03
C ARG A 491 -3.81 -14.23 18.23
N LEU A 492 -3.40 -13.30 19.08
CA LEU A 492 -4.12 -12.06 19.33
C LEU A 492 -4.21 -11.21 18.05
N PHE A 493 -3.09 -11.12 17.30
CA PHE A 493 -3.01 -10.40 16.04
C PHE A 493 -3.42 -11.29 14.87
N THR A 494 -4.72 -11.50 14.71
CA THR A 494 -5.27 -12.39 13.68
C THR A 494 -6.15 -11.65 12.69
N PHE A 495 -6.03 -12.05 11.42
CA PHE A 495 -6.88 -11.65 10.30
C PHE A 495 -6.80 -12.74 9.21
N PRO A 496 -7.65 -12.74 8.17
CA PRO A 496 -7.73 -13.87 7.22
C PRO A 496 -6.41 -14.27 6.55
N GLN A 497 -5.46 -13.34 6.43
CA GLN A 497 -4.13 -13.59 5.87
C GLN A 497 -3.01 -13.26 6.86
N ALA A 498 -3.26 -13.43 8.15
CA ALA A 498 -2.21 -13.35 9.16
C ALA A 498 -1.26 -14.56 9.08
N ILE A 499 0.01 -14.35 9.36
CA ILE A 499 1.02 -15.43 9.36
C ILE A 499 0.66 -16.51 10.39
N THR A 500 -0.02 -16.15 11.47
CA THR A 500 -0.54 -17.07 12.47
C THR A 500 -1.71 -17.94 11.99
N SER A 501 -2.31 -17.60 10.82
CA SER A 501 -3.46 -18.33 10.24
C SER A 501 -3.04 -19.54 9.39
N VAL A 502 -1.75 -19.76 9.15
CA VAL A 502 -1.20 -20.80 8.27
C VAL A 502 -0.17 -21.68 8.93
#